data_ea66a50e7de6f3a4e4ed354277888041
#
_entry.id   ea66a50e7de6f3a4e4ed354277888041
#
_cell.length_a   1.000
_cell.length_b   1.000
_cell.length_c   1.000
_cell.angle_alpha   90.00
_cell.angle_beta   90.00
_cell.angle_gamma   90.00
#
_symmetry.space_group_name_H-M   'P 1'
#
loop_
_entity.id
_entity.type
_entity.pdbx_description
1 polymer ?
#
loop_
_entity_poly.entity_id
_entity_poly.type
_entity_poly.pdbx_seq_one_letter_code
_entity_poly.pdbx_strand_id
1 'polypeptide(L)'
;MSPLGRMTLKELATMAGVTPSTVSRVLNDPAGTGTKWASPETAQRILDLARETGYAKNPHAASLRTKRSGLLGIVFPRLNDYVYSSMYEGVDEAATANGYFAMVTTTHEDPELRDIRVRQLVERRVDGIVLSDAQLDDPVVEDLRARDFPIVVLNRRSGLAVSCVTDDYRGGYLMGEHFIQQGYESIAIIAASNLISTSVDRRDGCLAALRDRDFDTDSVRVVHEGFTVESGARAMTKLLESETAPRAVFAVNDASALGAIGVIRERGLRIPDDIAVAGYNDTPIARALTLTTVTTPLHEMGKESVKLLDKLLRKQQPESVLLPVRLTVRDSA
;
A
#
# COMPACT_ATOMS: atom_id res chain seq x y z
N MET A 1 45.51 -2.68 -3.60
CA MET A 1 44.53 -1.60 -3.83
C MET A 1 43.71 -1.47 -2.55
N SER A 2 43.97 -0.42 -1.74
CA SER A 2 43.24 -0.15 -0.51
C SER A 2 41.76 0.10 -0.82
N PRO A 3 40.84 -0.34 0.07
CA PRO A 3 39.45 0.05 -0.05
C PRO A 3 39.38 1.58 0.10
N LEU A 4 38.69 2.23 -0.82
CA LEU A 4 38.44 3.67 -0.85
C LEU A 4 37.91 4.12 0.53
N GLY A 5 38.83 4.66 1.36
CA GLY A 5 38.50 5.24 2.65
C GLY A 5 37.53 6.41 2.39
N ARG A 6 36.27 6.27 2.83
CA ARG A 6 35.29 7.37 2.77
C ARG A 6 35.86 8.55 3.53
N MET A 7 36.04 9.70 2.85
CA MET A 7 36.40 10.97 3.45
C MET A 7 35.54 11.24 4.68
N THR A 8 36.17 11.55 5.82
CA THR A 8 35.47 11.87 7.06
C THR A 8 35.21 13.38 7.19
N LEU A 9 34.22 13.75 8.00
CA LEU A 9 33.94 15.16 8.31
C LEU A 9 35.19 15.88 8.91
N LYS A 10 36.00 15.16 9.68
CA LYS A 10 37.21 15.70 10.30
C LYS A 10 38.32 15.98 9.27
N GLU A 11 38.51 15.08 8.32
CA GLU A 11 39.46 15.28 7.21
C GLU A 11 39.05 16.44 6.33
N LEU A 12 37.75 16.52 5.96
CA LEU A 12 37.20 17.63 5.17
C LEU A 12 37.39 18.97 5.90
N ALA A 13 37.17 19.01 7.21
CA ALA A 13 37.39 20.18 8.04
C ALA A 13 38.87 20.61 8.07
N THR A 14 39.79 19.67 8.17
CA THR A 14 41.23 19.92 8.12
C THR A 14 41.62 20.52 6.76
N MET A 15 41.13 19.98 5.63
CA MET A 15 41.39 20.47 4.28
C MET A 15 40.81 21.88 4.07
N ALA A 16 39.64 22.14 4.63
CA ALA A 16 39.00 23.44 4.55
C ALA A 16 39.54 24.49 5.55
N GLY A 17 40.44 24.10 6.48
CA GLY A 17 41.03 24.98 7.49
C GLY A 17 40.01 25.52 8.50
N VAL A 18 38.96 24.73 8.83
CA VAL A 18 37.87 25.12 9.73
C VAL A 18 37.56 23.98 10.72
N THR A 19 36.66 24.28 11.67
CA THR A 19 36.21 23.23 12.61
C THR A 19 35.23 22.27 11.95
N PRO A 20 35.15 20.99 12.41
CA PRO A 20 34.14 20.04 11.93
C PRO A 20 32.69 20.55 12.10
N SER A 21 32.42 21.35 13.15
CA SER A 21 31.12 21.95 13.36
C SER A 21 30.76 23.00 12.29
N THR A 22 31.74 23.76 11.82
CA THR A 22 31.55 24.72 10.71
C THR A 22 31.21 23.99 9.41
N VAL A 23 31.98 22.96 9.06
CA VAL A 23 31.70 22.13 7.88
C VAL A 23 30.31 21.51 7.97
N SER A 24 29.97 20.93 9.13
CA SER A 24 28.64 20.33 9.34
C SER A 24 27.51 21.33 9.15
N ARG A 25 27.65 22.56 9.64
CA ARG A 25 26.62 23.61 9.50
C ARG A 25 26.51 24.12 8.07
N VAL A 26 27.63 24.35 7.38
CA VAL A 26 27.63 24.77 5.96
C VAL A 26 26.96 23.71 5.09
N LEU A 27 27.34 22.44 5.25
CA LEU A 27 26.76 21.35 4.47
C LEU A 27 25.29 21.06 4.80
N ASN A 28 24.78 21.49 5.97
CA ASN A 28 23.40 21.33 6.40
C ASN A 28 22.55 22.59 6.22
N ASP A 29 23.08 23.63 5.57
CA ASP A 29 22.32 24.85 5.31
C ASP A 29 21.20 24.56 4.31
N PRO A 30 19.91 24.78 4.67
CA PRO A 30 18.78 24.56 3.76
C PRO A 30 18.83 25.42 2.49
N ALA A 31 19.45 26.61 2.58
CA ALA A 31 19.64 27.49 1.42
C ALA A 31 20.74 27.00 0.45
N GLY A 32 21.52 25.99 0.86
CA GLY A 32 22.60 25.41 0.05
C GLY A 32 23.83 26.33 -0.12
N THR A 33 23.81 27.52 0.43
CA THR A 33 24.90 28.50 0.27
C THR A 33 25.93 28.43 1.42
N GLY A 34 25.52 27.96 2.59
CA GLY A 34 26.38 27.88 3.78
C GLY A 34 26.79 29.23 4.39
N THR A 35 26.40 30.35 3.78
CA THR A 35 26.83 31.71 4.14
C THR A 35 26.35 32.18 5.48
N LYS A 36 25.34 31.56 6.04
CA LYS A 36 24.89 31.78 7.42
C LYS A 36 25.90 31.33 8.48
N TRP A 37 26.82 30.43 8.14
CA TRP A 37 27.68 29.71 9.07
C TRP A 37 29.18 29.93 8.85
N ALA A 38 29.54 30.54 7.69
CA ALA A 38 30.91 30.89 7.31
C ALA A 38 30.89 32.06 6.32
N SER A 39 32.06 32.70 6.10
CA SER A 39 32.16 33.69 5.02
C SER A 39 31.82 33.05 3.67
N PRO A 40 31.32 33.82 2.67
CA PRO A 40 30.98 33.28 1.33
C PRO A 40 32.11 32.44 0.71
N GLU A 41 33.35 32.91 0.81
CA GLU A 41 34.53 32.23 0.30
C GLU A 41 34.80 30.89 1.02
N THR A 42 34.68 30.90 2.37
CA THR A 42 34.85 29.69 3.18
C THR A 42 33.73 28.68 2.93
N ALA A 43 32.50 29.15 2.82
CA ALA A 43 31.35 28.28 2.51
C ALA A 43 31.52 27.63 1.14
N GLN A 44 31.89 28.41 0.11
CA GLN A 44 32.12 27.89 -1.24
C GLN A 44 33.26 26.87 -1.25
N ARG A 45 34.39 27.15 -0.57
CA ARG A 45 35.49 26.22 -0.46
C ARG A 45 35.09 24.89 0.17
N ILE A 46 34.27 24.92 1.23
CA ILE A 46 33.76 23.69 1.86
C ILE A 46 32.90 22.88 0.88
N LEU A 47 32.00 23.55 0.13
CA LEU A 47 31.13 22.93 -0.84
C LEU A 47 31.91 22.30 -2.02
N ASP A 48 32.92 22.99 -2.49
CA ASP A 48 33.78 22.51 -3.59
C ASP A 48 34.61 21.31 -3.16
N LEU A 49 35.28 21.39 -2.00
CA LEU A 49 36.03 20.27 -1.45
C LEU A 49 35.12 19.05 -1.21
N ALA A 50 33.90 19.24 -0.73
CA ALA A 50 32.95 18.13 -0.55
C ALA A 50 32.61 17.47 -1.89
N ARG A 51 32.44 18.25 -2.97
CA ARG A 51 32.19 17.71 -4.33
C ARG A 51 33.43 16.99 -4.89
N GLU A 52 34.60 17.61 -4.82
CA GLU A 52 35.86 17.06 -5.34
C GLU A 52 36.26 15.76 -4.66
N THR A 53 36.06 15.68 -3.35
CA THR A 53 36.42 14.49 -2.55
C THR A 53 35.33 13.42 -2.52
N GLY A 54 34.18 13.68 -3.12
CA GLY A 54 33.03 12.75 -3.03
C GLY A 54 32.52 12.58 -1.61
N TYR A 55 32.75 13.57 -0.73
CA TYR A 55 32.27 13.50 0.65
C TYR A 55 30.74 13.42 0.70
N ALA A 56 30.25 12.28 1.15
CA ALA A 56 28.83 12.11 1.47
C ALA A 56 28.65 12.17 2.99
N LYS A 57 27.66 12.92 3.43
CA LYS A 57 27.28 12.97 4.85
C LYS A 57 27.09 11.54 5.36
N ASN A 58 27.61 11.25 6.53
CA ASN A 58 27.36 9.96 7.17
C ASN A 58 25.96 10.00 7.83
N PRO A 59 24.95 9.29 7.30
CA PRO A 59 23.60 9.28 7.87
C PRO A 59 23.59 8.79 9.32
N HIS A 60 24.50 7.85 9.67
CA HIS A 60 24.61 7.32 11.02
C HIS A 60 25.09 8.36 12.04
N ALA A 61 25.96 9.29 11.65
CA ALA A 61 26.39 10.38 12.53
C ALA A 61 25.27 11.41 12.75
N ALA A 62 24.44 11.65 11.75
CA ALA A 62 23.25 12.49 11.88
C ALA A 62 22.18 11.82 12.74
N SER A 63 21.93 10.52 12.56
CA SER A 63 20.94 9.74 13.30
C SER A 63 21.24 9.66 14.80
N LEU A 64 22.51 9.58 15.19
CA LEU A 64 22.93 9.60 16.60
C LEU A 64 22.53 10.91 17.30
N ARG A 65 22.56 12.04 16.59
CA ARG A 65 22.18 13.34 17.13
C ARG A 65 20.68 13.57 17.16
N THR A 66 19.99 13.14 16.13
CA THR A 66 18.54 13.35 15.97
C THR A 66 17.72 12.23 16.60
N LYS A 67 18.32 11.10 16.93
CA LYS A 67 17.69 9.84 17.30
C LYS A 67 16.71 9.32 16.22
N ARG A 68 16.88 9.76 14.97
CA ARG A 68 16.10 9.35 13.80
C ARG A 68 17.01 8.87 12.69
N SER A 69 16.62 7.78 12.04
CA SER A 69 17.36 7.21 10.92
C SER A 69 17.05 7.89 9.59
N GLY A 70 15.87 8.49 9.46
CA GLY A 70 15.32 8.96 8.21
C GLY A 70 14.81 7.82 7.31
N LEU A 71 14.68 6.60 7.85
CA LEU A 71 14.21 5.43 7.11
C LEU A 71 12.78 5.10 7.51
N LEU A 72 11.92 4.83 6.53
CA LEU A 72 10.61 4.21 6.73
C LEU A 72 10.63 2.78 6.22
N GLY A 73 10.10 1.85 7.01
CA GLY A 73 9.88 0.48 6.58
C GLY A 73 8.52 0.35 5.88
N ILE A 74 8.52 -0.25 4.70
CA ILE A 74 7.29 -0.46 3.92
C ILE A 74 7.13 -1.96 3.70
N VAL A 75 6.01 -2.51 4.14
CA VAL A 75 5.75 -3.95 4.05
C VAL A 75 4.51 -4.18 3.19
N PHE A 76 4.70 -4.82 2.03
CA PHE A 76 3.64 -5.22 1.12
C PHE A 76 3.56 -6.74 0.97
N PRO A 77 2.42 -7.31 0.59
CA PRO A 77 2.35 -8.72 0.23
C PRO A 77 3.23 -9.03 -0.98
N ARG A 78 3.16 -8.18 -2.03
CA ARG A 78 3.87 -8.35 -3.30
C ARG A 78 3.99 -7.00 -4.02
N LEU A 79 4.92 -6.89 -4.99
CA LEU A 79 5.10 -5.68 -5.79
C LEU A 79 4.75 -5.87 -7.27
N ASN A 80 4.48 -7.10 -7.70
CA ASN A 80 4.03 -7.41 -9.06
C ASN A 80 2.51 -7.22 -9.26
N ASP A 81 1.82 -6.65 -8.29
CA ASP A 81 0.41 -6.28 -8.34
C ASP A 81 0.30 -4.75 -8.45
N TYR A 82 -0.47 -4.28 -9.44
CA TYR A 82 -0.66 -2.86 -9.70
C TYR A 82 -1.19 -2.09 -8.48
N VAL A 83 -2.04 -2.71 -7.68
CA VAL A 83 -2.60 -2.11 -6.46
C VAL A 83 -1.48 -1.68 -5.50
N TYR A 84 -0.57 -2.61 -5.21
CA TYR A 84 0.54 -2.35 -4.28
C TYR A 84 1.63 -1.48 -4.89
N SER A 85 1.95 -1.64 -6.18
CA SER A 85 2.94 -0.79 -6.85
C SER A 85 2.48 0.66 -6.94
N SER A 86 1.20 0.91 -7.24
CA SER A 86 0.63 2.26 -7.29
C SER A 86 0.59 2.93 -5.90
N MET A 87 0.26 2.18 -4.84
CA MET A 87 0.36 2.69 -3.47
C MET A 87 1.81 2.98 -3.09
N TYR A 88 2.78 2.13 -3.50
CA TYR A 88 4.19 2.35 -3.22
C TYR A 88 4.71 3.64 -3.87
N GLU A 89 4.33 3.93 -5.11
CA GLU A 89 4.69 5.19 -5.77
C GLU A 89 4.21 6.41 -4.93
N GLY A 90 3.00 6.36 -4.39
CA GLY A 90 2.49 7.40 -3.50
C GLY A 90 3.26 7.49 -2.17
N VAL A 91 3.63 6.34 -1.60
CA VAL A 91 4.47 6.27 -0.39
C VAL A 91 5.84 6.88 -0.65
N ASP A 92 6.51 6.52 -1.74
CA ASP A 92 7.87 6.97 -2.07
C ASP A 92 7.90 8.48 -2.35
N GLU A 93 6.92 8.99 -3.10
CA GLU A 93 6.74 10.42 -3.34
C GLU A 93 6.60 11.21 -2.02
N ALA A 94 5.70 10.77 -1.15
CA ALA A 94 5.45 11.45 0.11
C ALA A 94 6.62 11.29 1.11
N ALA A 95 7.27 10.13 1.15
CA ALA A 95 8.47 9.90 1.97
C ALA A 95 9.60 10.83 1.53
N THR A 96 9.90 10.89 0.24
CA THR A 96 10.93 11.77 -0.33
C THR A 96 10.63 13.24 -0.05
N ALA A 97 9.40 13.70 -0.23
CA ALA A 97 8.99 15.08 0.05
C ALA A 97 9.17 15.48 1.52
N ASN A 98 9.09 14.51 2.45
CA ASN A 98 9.29 14.71 3.89
C ASN A 98 10.72 14.37 4.36
N GLY A 99 11.66 14.10 3.46
CA GLY A 99 13.05 13.81 3.77
C GLY A 99 13.31 12.42 4.33
N TYR A 100 12.41 11.47 4.10
CA TYR A 100 12.57 10.06 4.42
C TYR A 100 13.03 9.25 3.21
N PHE A 101 13.65 8.12 3.47
CA PHE A 101 13.91 7.08 2.48
C PHE A 101 13.03 5.86 2.77
N ALA A 102 12.25 5.41 1.79
CA ALA A 102 11.37 4.27 1.91
C ALA A 102 12.12 2.96 1.61
N MET A 103 12.15 2.05 2.57
CA MET A 103 12.73 0.71 2.43
C MET A 103 11.61 -0.32 2.32
N VAL A 104 11.38 -0.86 1.13
CA VAL A 104 10.31 -1.82 0.86
C VAL A 104 10.76 -3.26 1.03
N THR A 105 9.85 -4.11 1.54
CA THR A 105 10.00 -5.57 1.60
C THR A 105 8.66 -6.26 1.33
N THR A 106 8.70 -7.54 0.96
CA THR A 106 7.52 -8.33 0.65
C THR A 106 7.41 -9.57 1.53
N THR A 107 6.18 -10.03 1.73
CA THR A 107 5.83 -11.12 2.65
C THR A 107 5.15 -12.30 1.96
N HIS A 108 4.67 -12.11 0.72
CA HIS A 108 3.88 -13.11 -0.01
C HIS A 108 2.60 -13.57 0.71
N GLU A 109 2.04 -12.71 1.58
CA GLU A 109 0.89 -13.00 2.45
C GLU A 109 1.18 -14.10 3.49
N ASP A 110 2.46 -14.40 3.74
CA ASP A 110 2.91 -15.33 4.76
C ASP A 110 3.09 -14.61 6.11
N PRO A 111 2.31 -14.95 7.16
CA PRO A 111 2.40 -14.31 8.46
C PRO A 111 3.76 -14.48 9.14
N GLU A 112 4.41 -15.64 8.99
CA GLU A 112 5.74 -15.89 9.58
C GLU A 112 6.79 -15.01 8.92
N LEU A 113 6.76 -14.93 7.58
CA LEU A 113 7.67 -14.06 6.85
C LEU A 113 7.41 -12.59 7.16
N ARG A 114 6.15 -12.18 7.36
CA ARG A 114 5.80 -10.83 7.81
C ARG A 114 6.47 -10.49 9.15
N ASP A 115 6.36 -11.36 10.13
CA ASP A 115 7.03 -11.23 11.43
C ASP A 115 8.54 -11.04 11.29
N ILE A 116 9.17 -11.86 10.48
CA ILE A 116 10.61 -11.79 10.20
C ILE A 116 10.94 -10.43 9.57
N ARG A 117 10.19 -9.99 8.56
CA ARG A 117 10.45 -8.73 7.84
C ARG A 117 10.27 -7.51 8.73
N VAL A 118 9.20 -7.49 9.54
CA VAL A 118 8.97 -6.40 10.50
C VAL A 118 10.11 -6.32 11.52
N ARG A 119 10.52 -7.46 12.12
CA ARG A 119 11.68 -7.48 13.04
C ARG A 119 12.96 -6.97 12.36
N GLN A 120 13.24 -7.41 11.13
CA GLN A 120 14.40 -6.95 10.37
C GLN A 120 14.40 -5.43 10.13
N LEU A 121 13.24 -4.82 9.89
CA LEU A 121 13.10 -3.38 9.74
C LEU A 121 13.35 -2.65 11.06
N VAL A 122 12.79 -3.14 12.17
CA VAL A 122 13.01 -2.58 13.51
C VAL A 122 14.51 -2.68 13.90
N GLU A 123 15.16 -3.81 13.64
CA GLU A 123 16.61 -3.99 13.87
C GLU A 123 17.46 -3.01 13.05
N ARG A 124 17.02 -2.64 11.84
CA ARG A 124 17.65 -1.62 11.00
C ARG A 124 17.30 -0.20 11.41
N ARG A 125 16.57 -0.06 12.53
CA ARG A 125 16.20 1.21 13.14
C ARG A 125 15.40 2.12 12.19
N VAL A 126 14.46 1.56 11.42
CA VAL A 126 13.49 2.40 10.72
C VAL A 126 12.72 3.25 11.74
N ASP A 127 12.39 4.47 11.39
CA ASP A 127 11.71 5.40 12.30
C ASP A 127 10.23 5.01 12.50
N GLY A 128 9.62 4.36 11.50
CA GLY A 128 8.26 3.85 11.53
C GLY A 128 7.98 2.90 10.37
N ILE A 129 6.83 2.24 10.40
CA ILE A 129 6.43 1.23 9.41
C ILE A 129 5.07 1.59 8.80
N VAL A 130 4.96 1.45 7.47
CA VAL A 130 3.69 1.31 6.73
C VAL A 130 3.52 -0.16 6.40
N LEU A 131 2.46 -0.78 6.91
CA LEU A 131 2.16 -2.20 6.74
C LEU A 131 0.87 -2.39 5.95
N SER A 132 0.96 -2.99 4.75
CA SER A 132 -0.19 -3.27 3.88
C SER A 132 -0.57 -4.75 3.82
N ASP A 133 0.01 -5.57 4.69
CA ASP A 133 -0.22 -7.02 4.75
C ASP A 133 -0.83 -7.46 6.09
N ALA A 134 -1.47 -6.56 6.81
CA ALA A 134 -2.08 -6.88 8.10
C ALA A 134 -3.34 -7.73 7.95
N GLN A 135 -3.59 -8.59 8.93
CA GLN A 135 -4.87 -9.24 9.17
C GLN A 135 -5.73 -8.39 10.13
N LEU A 136 -7.04 -8.71 10.26
CA LEU A 136 -7.97 -7.98 11.13
C LEU A 136 -7.48 -7.90 12.58
N ASP A 137 -6.99 -9.00 13.13
CA ASP A 137 -6.41 -9.09 14.46
C ASP A 137 -4.97 -9.60 14.36
N ASP A 138 -4.06 -8.69 13.97
CA ASP A 138 -2.68 -9.03 13.66
C ASP A 138 -1.77 -8.88 14.88
N PRO A 139 -1.16 -9.99 15.39
CA PRO A 139 -0.29 -9.94 16.56
C PRO A 139 0.91 -9.02 16.41
N VAL A 140 1.48 -8.89 15.18
CA VAL A 140 2.61 -8.00 14.90
C VAL A 140 2.22 -6.55 15.07
N VAL A 141 1.02 -6.19 14.61
CA VAL A 141 0.50 -4.82 14.74
C VAL A 141 0.29 -4.47 16.21
N GLU A 142 -0.30 -5.40 16.98
CA GLU A 142 -0.53 -5.19 18.42
C GLU A 142 0.78 -5.11 19.21
N ASP A 143 1.79 -5.94 18.90
CA ASP A 143 3.12 -5.86 19.53
C ASP A 143 3.80 -4.52 19.27
N LEU A 144 3.80 -4.03 18.04
CA LEU A 144 4.37 -2.72 17.70
C LEU A 144 3.63 -1.59 18.41
N ARG A 145 2.31 -1.64 18.48
CA ARG A 145 1.49 -0.64 19.20
C ARG A 145 1.77 -0.66 20.71
N ALA A 146 1.85 -1.84 21.31
CA ALA A 146 2.17 -1.99 22.74
C ALA A 146 3.54 -1.40 23.11
N ARG A 147 4.45 -1.30 22.16
CA ARG A 147 5.78 -0.68 22.31
C ARG A 147 5.81 0.79 21.89
N ASP A 148 4.69 1.43 21.62
CA ASP A 148 4.61 2.80 21.07
C ASP A 148 5.46 2.98 19.79
N PHE A 149 5.65 1.91 19.00
CA PHE A 149 6.37 1.99 17.73
C PHE A 149 5.44 2.57 16.66
N PRO A 150 5.89 3.62 15.91
CA PRO A 150 5.06 4.27 14.90
C PRO A 150 4.72 3.30 13.76
N ILE A 151 3.44 2.95 13.63
CA ILE A 151 2.92 2.07 12.58
C ILE A 151 1.62 2.65 12.01
N VAL A 152 1.48 2.59 10.69
CA VAL A 152 0.25 2.85 9.95
C VAL A 152 -0.10 1.63 9.13
N VAL A 153 -1.33 1.15 9.24
CA VAL A 153 -1.85 0.07 8.39
C VAL A 153 -2.43 0.69 7.12
N LEU A 154 -1.92 0.27 5.96
CA LEU A 154 -2.34 0.78 4.65
C LEU A 154 -3.22 -0.24 3.94
N ASN A 155 -4.30 0.21 3.28
CA ASN A 155 -5.25 -0.60 2.52
C ASN A 155 -6.09 -1.59 3.35
N ARG A 156 -5.61 -2.00 4.52
CA ARG A 156 -6.29 -2.93 5.43
C ARG A 156 -6.50 -2.27 6.80
N ARG A 157 -7.35 -2.85 7.63
CA ARG A 157 -7.52 -2.49 9.04
C ARG A 157 -7.00 -3.63 9.92
N SER A 158 -6.46 -3.29 11.07
CA SER A 158 -6.03 -4.26 12.06
C SER A 158 -6.20 -3.68 13.47
N GLY A 159 -7.05 -4.29 14.26
CA GLY A 159 -7.34 -3.85 15.61
C GLY A 159 -7.61 -2.35 15.71
N LEU A 160 -6.93 -1.66 16.65
CA LEU A 160 -7.03 -0.22 16.87
C LEU A 160 -5.88 0.57 16.23
N ALA A 161 -5.11 -0.01 15.31
CA ALA A 161 -4.03 0.69 14.65
C ALA A 161 -4.54 1.80 13.74
N VAL A 162 -3.79 2.92 13.69
CA VAL A 162 -4.06 3.99 12.72
C VAL A 162 -3.96 3.41 11.31
N SER A 163 -4.97 3.65 10.51
CA SER A 163 -5.06 3.09 9.16
C SER A 163 -5.40 4.15 8.10
N CYS A 164 -4.94 3.89 6.88
CA CYS A 164 -5.37 4.58 5.67
C CYS A 164 -6.02 3.56 4.76
N VAL A 165 -7.33 3.65 4.61
CA VAL A 165 -8.17 2.69 3.88
C VAL A 165 -9.15 3.39 2.97
N THR A 166 -9.74 2.64 2.04
CA THR A 166 -10.92 3.07 1.28
C THR A 166 -12.21 2.60 1.96
N ASP A 167 -13.33 3.23 1.62
CA ASP A 167 -14.65 2.78 2.05
C ASP A 167 -15.06 1.53 1.27
N ASP A 168 -14.39 0.42 1.62
CA ASP A 168 -14.56 -0.87 0.97
C ASP A 168 -15.99 -1.43 1.12
N TYR A 169 -16.62 -1.18 2.28
CA TYR A 169 -18.02 -1.58 2.49
C TYR A 169 -18.96 -0.83 1.54
N ARG A 170 -18.80 0.50 1.43
CA ARG A 170 -19.59 1.30 0.47
C ARG A 170 -19.32 0.86 -0.96
N GLY A 171 -18.07 0.55 -1.31
CA GLY A 171 -17.72 0.04 -2.64
C GLY A 171 -18.42 -1.27 -2.98
N GLY A 172 -18.41 -2.22 -2.04
CA GLY A 172 -19.18 -3.46 -2.17
C GLY A 172 -20.68 -3.22 -2.28
N TYR A 173 -21.20 -2.31 -1.47
CA TYR A 173 -22.61 -1.92 -1.49
C TYR A 173 -23.04 -1.35 -2.85
N LEU A 174 -22.23 -0.44 -3.43
CA LEU A 174 -22.48 0.11 -4.77
C LEU A 174 -22.51 -0.99 -5.84
N MET A 175 -21.68 -2.02 -5.71
CA MET A 175 -21.68 -3.15 -6.64
C MET A 175 -22.94 -4.00 -6.52
N GLY A 176 -23.39 -4.28 -5.29
CA GLY A 176 -24.66 -5.00 -5.06
C GLY A 176 -25.87 -4.22 -5.61
N GLU A 177 -25.94 -2.90 -5.36
CA GLU A 177 -26.98 -2.03 -5.95
C GLU A 177 -26.98 -2.10 -7.48
N HIS A 178 -25.77 -2.08 -8.09
CA HIS A 178 -25.64 -2.18 -9.55
C HIS A 178 -26.20 -3.49 -10.08
N PHE A 179 -25.87 -4.61 -9.48
CA PHE A 179 -26.38 -5.91 -9.92
C PHE A 179 -27.91 -6.01 -9.83
N ILE A 180 -28.50 -5.48 -8.78
CA ILE A 180 -29.98 -5.39 -8.65
C ILE A 180 -30.57 -4.51 -9.74
N GLN A 181 -29.98 -3.34 -10.01
CA GLN A 181 -30.46 -2.41 -11.05
C GLN A 181 -30.38 -3.03 -12.45
N GLN A 182 -29.41 -3.90 -12.72
CA GLN A 182 -29.29 -4.65 -13.96
C GLN A 182 -30.22 -5.88 -14.04
N GLY A 183 -30.91 -6.22 -12.95
CA GLY A 183 -31.85 -7.33 -12.90
C GLY A 183 -31.24 -8.71 -12.83
N TYR A 184 -30.00 -8.85 -12.30
CA TYR A 184 -29.39 -10.16 -12.11
C TYR A 184 -30.04 -10.92 -10.96
N GLU A 185 -30.58 -12.11 -11.24
CA GLU A 185 -31.31 -12.96 -10.29
C GLU A 185 -30.42 -14.05 -9.65
N SER A 186 -29.22 -14.28 -10.17
CA SER A 186 -28.29 -15.28 -9.65
C SER A 186 -26.88 -14.66 -9.57
N ILE A 187 -26.41 -14.42 -8.34
CA ILE A 187 -25.18 -13.70 -8.06
C ILE A 187 -24.21 -14.59 -7.29
N ALA A 188 -22.93 -14.50 -7.63
CA ALA A 188 -21.85 -15.08 -6.85
C ALA A 188 -20.77 -14.05 -6.51
N ILE A 189 -20.03 -14.30 -5.43
CA ILE A 189 -18.93 -13.45 -5.00
C ILE A 189 -17.64 -14.29 -4.92
N ILE A 190 -16.60 -13.83 -5.61
CA ILE A 190 -15.24 -14.36 -5.47
C ILE A 190 -14.52 -13.50 -4.45
N ALA A 191 -14.29 -14.03 -3.26
CA ALA A 191 -13.69 -13.36 -2.12
C ALA A 191 -12.30 -13.93 -1.78
N ALA A 192 -11.55 -13.23 -0.96
CA ALA A 192 -10.34 -13.75 -0.32
C ALA A 192 -10.64 -14.19 1.12
N SER A 193 -9.61 -14.30 1.95
CA SER A 193 -9.74 -14.74 3.34
C SER A 193 -10.63 -13.82 4.18
N ASN A 194 -11.37 -14.40 5.10
CA ASN A 194 -12.14 -13.68 6.12
C ASN A 194 -11.26 -12.96 7.18
N LEU A 195 -9.95 -13.16 7.15
CA LEU A 195 -9.01 -12.44 8.00
C LEU A 195 -8.55 -11.11 7.40
N ILE A 196 -8.98 -10.78 6.19
CA ILE A 196 -8.55 -9.61 5.43
C ILE A 196 -9.71 -8.62 5.31
N SER A 197 -9.56 -7.44 5.93
CA SER A 197 -10.64 -6.44 6.02
C SER A 197 -11.22 -6.05 4.65
N THR A 198 -10.38 -5.83 3.64
CA THR A 198 -10.85 -5.45 2.28
C THR A 198 -11.75 -6.52 1.66
N SER A 199 -11.43 -7.80 1.86
CA SER A 199 -12.27 -8.91 1.36
C SER A 199 -13.62 -8.96 2.08
N VAL A 200 -13.57 -8.85 3.40
CA VAL A 200 -14.77 -8.89 4.26
C VAL A 200 -15.69 -7.72 3.95
N ASP A 201 -15.16 -6.49 3.97
CA ASP A 201 -15.95 -5.28 3.80
C ASP A 201 -16.61 -5.22 2.41
N ARG A 202 -15.87 -5.55 1.34
CA ARG A 202 -16.39 -5.57 -0.04
C ARG A 202 -17.51 -6.60 -0.22
N ARG A 203 -17.30 -7.81 0.30
CA ARG A 203 -18.31 -8.86 0.31
C ARG A 203 -19.55 -8.44 1.11
N ASP A 204 -19.35 -8.01 2.33
CA ASP A 204 -20.45 -7.70 3.24
C ASP A 204 -21.27 -6.48 2.80
N GLY A 205 -20.59 -5.48 2.21
CA GLY A 205 -21.25 -4.36 1.56
C GLY A 205 -22.15 -4.82 0.39
N CYS A 206 -21.64 -5.71 -0.48
CA CYS A 206 -22.42 -6.25 -1.57
C CYS A 206 -23.65 -7.02 -1.05
N LEU A 207 -23.46 -7.92 -0.10
CA LEU A 207 -24.56 -8.67 0.52
C LEU A 207 -25.57 -7.77 1.22
N ALA A 208 -25.13 -6.68 1.83
CA ALA A 208 -26.03 -5.72 2.45
C ALA A 208 -26.94 -5.02 1.42
N ALA A 209 -26.37 -4.57 0.30
CA ALA A 209 -27.16 -3.96 -0.78
C ALA A 209 -28.19 -4.93 -1.37
N LEU A 210 -27.83 -6.20 -1.54
CA LEU A 210 -28.75 -7.25 -1.99
C LEU A 210 -29.89 -7.44 -0.99
N ARG A 211 -29.57 -7.52 0.32
CA ARG A 211 -30.57 -7.69 1.38
C ARG A 211 -31.52 -6.51 1.49
N ASP A 212 -31.04 -5.28 1.32
CA ASP A 212 -31.86 -4.06 1.35
C ASP A 212 -32.86 -3.96 0.20
N ARG A 213 -32.74 -4.86 -0.78
CA ARG A 213 -33.65 -4.98 -1.94
C ARG A 213 -34.39 -6.32 -1.97
N ASP A 214 -34.54 -6.94 -0.80
CA ASP A 214 -35.27 -8.22 -0.63
C ASP A 214 -34.69 -9.38 -1.46
N PHE A 215 -33.43 -9.31 -1.88
CA PHE A 215 -32.75 -10.41 -2.57
C PHE A 215 -32.41 -11.51 -1.55
N ASP A 216 -32.65 -12.78 -1.93
CA ASP A 216 -32.28 -13.92 -1.11
C ASP A 216 -30.77 -14.08 -1.03
N THR A 217 -30.16 -13.55 0.02
CA THR A 217 -28.70 -13.60 0.22
C THR A 217 -28.19 -15.00 0.57
N ASP A 218 -29.03 -15.93 1.00
CA ASP A 218 -28.64 -17.31 1.27
C ASP A 218 -28.39 -18.07 -0.06
N SER A 219 -28.98 -17.60 -1.15
CA SER A 219 -28.70 -18.11 -2.51
C SER A 219 -27.38 -17.60 -3.09
N VAL A 220 -26.75 -16.55 -2.52
CA VAL A 220 -25.50 -15.99 -3.01
C VAL A 220 -24.33 -16.88 -2.64
N ARG A 221 -23.69 -17.46 -3.65
CA ARG A 221 -22.50 -18.29 -3.44
C ARG A 221 -21.26 -17.43 -3.25
N VAL A 222 -20.59 -17.58 -2.11
CA VAL A 222 -19.31 -16.93 -1.83
C VAL A 222 -18.19 -17.96 -1.88
N VAL A 223 -17.24 -17.78 -2.80
CA VAL A 223 -16.08 -18.66 -2.94
C VAL A 223 -14.83 -17.93 -2.46
N HIS A 224 -14.20 -18.46 -1.42
CA HIS A 224 -12.99 -17.92 -0.82
C HIS A 224 -11.75 -18.57 -1.42
N GLU A 225 -10.97 -17.79 -2.21
CA GLU A 225 -9.73 -18.26 -2.83
C GLU A 225 -8.55 -17.29 -2.59
N GLY A 226 -8.68 -16.02 -3.02
CA GLY A 226 -7.63 -15.02 -2.87
C GLY A 226 -7.73 -13.90 -3.90
N PHE A 227 -6.65 -13.10 -3.97
CA PHE A 227 -6.62 -11.89 -4.79
C PHE A 227 -5.88 -12.04 -6.12
N THR A 228 -5.40 -13.24 -6.47
CA THR A 228 -4.61 -13.44 -7.69
C THR A 228 -5.49 -13.86 -8.87
N VAL A 229 -4.93 -13.74 -10.09
CA VAL A 229 -5.59 -14.22 -11.32
C VAL A 229 -5.88 -15.72 -11.21
N GLU A 230 -4.93 -16.51 -10.71
CA GLU A 230 -5.08 -17.95 -10.54
C GLU A 230 -6.15 -18.30 -9.51
N SER A 231 -6.26 -17.51 -8.44
CA SER A 231 -7.32 -17.66 -7.43
C SER A 231 -8.70 -17.38 -8.02
N GLY A 232 -8.82 -16.31 -8.82
CA GLY A 232 -10.05 -15.99 -9.54
C GLY A 232 -10.46 -17.09 -10.53
N ALA A 233 -9.49 -17.65 -11.24
CA ALA A 233 -9.74 -18.78 -12.16
C ALA A 233 -10.23 -20.02 -11.41
N ARG A 234 -9.59 -20.42 -10.30
CA ARG A 234 -10.05 -21.55 -9.48
C ARG A 234 -11.44 -21.32 -8.90
N ALA A 235 -11.72 -20.09 -8.41
CA ALA A 235 -13.04 -19.75 -7.89
C ALA A 235 -14.13 -19.87 -8.97
N MET A 236 -13.87 -19.33 -10.16
CA MET A 236 -14.83 -19.38 -11.26
C MET A 236 -15.06 -20.82 -11.76
N THR A 237 -14.00 -21.63 -11.82
CA THR A 237 -14.13 -23.06 -12.13
C THR A 237 -15.09 -23.75 -11.16
N LYS A 238 -14.92 -23.56 -9.85
CA LYS A 238 -15.84 -24.10 -8.82
C LYS A 238 -17.29 -23.61 -9.01
N LEU A 239 -17.46 -22.34 -9.37
CA LEU A 239 -18.77 -21.77 -9.62
C LEU A 239 -19.47 -22.40 -10.85
N LEU A 240 -18.72 -22.72 -11.90
CA LEU A 240 -19.25 -23.34 -13.12
C LEU A 240 -19.47 -24.85 -13.00
N GLU A 241 -18.78 -25.53 -12.09
CA GLU A 241 -18.96 -26.95 -11.80
C GLU A 241 -20.17 -27.25 -10.91
N SER A 242 -20.82 -26.24 -10.35
CA SER A 242 -22.04 -26.40 -9.58
C SER A 242 -23.27 -26.56 -10.48
N GLU A 243 -24.39 -27.04 -9.92
CA GLU A 243 -25.63 -27.35 -10.67
C GLU A 243 -26.17 -26.16 -11.49
N THR A 244 -25.99 -24.92 -11.00
CA THR A 244 -26.42 -23.71 -11.68
C THR A 244 -25.30 -22.70 -11.77
N ALA A 245 -24.96 -22.23 -12.97
CA ALA A 245 -23.99 -21.14 -13.14
C ALA A 245 -24.60 -19.81 -12.69
N PRO A 246 -23.80 -18.90 -12.07
CA PRO A 246 -24.28 -17.56 -11.73
C PRO A 246 -24.48 -16.72 -12.97
N ARG A 247 -25.43 -15.77 -12.93
CA ARG A 247 -25.64 -14.79 -14.00
C ARG A 247 -24.74 -13.56 -13.82
N ALA A 248 -24.30 -13.27 -12.60
CA ALA A 248 -23.34 -12.21 -12.31
C ALA A 248 -22.32 -12.66 -11.26
N VAL A 249 -21.09 -12.22 -11.43
CA VAL A 249 -19.97 -12.52 -10.51
C VAL A 249 -19.31 -11.21 -10.08
N PHE A 250 -19.31 -10.95 -8.78
CA PHE A 250 -18.48 -9.92 -8.18
C PHE A 250 -17.17 -10.52 -7.67
N ALA A 251 -16.06 -10.22 -8.30
CA ALA A 251 -14.75 -10.51 -7.76
C ALA A 251 -14.26 -9.31 -6.94
N VAL A 252 -13.80 -9.56 -5.70
CA VAL A 252 -13.41 -8.50 -4.77
C VAL A 252 -12.15 -7.72 -5.18
N ASN A 253 -11.52 -8.08 -6.32
CA ASN A 253 -10.51 -7.26 -7.01
C ASN A 253 -10.46 -7.59 -8.51
N ASP A 254 -9.83 -6.71 -9.29
CA ASP A 254 -9.72 -6.85 -10.76
C ASP A 254 -8.88 -8.04 -11.19
N ALA A 255 -7.87 -8.43 -10.41
CA ALA A 255 -7.03 -9.58 -10.76
C ALA A 255 -7.83 -10.89 -10.68
N SER A 256 -8.64 -11.08 -9.63
CA SER A 256 -9.54 -12.23 -9.54
C SER A 256 -10.62 -12.19 -10.62
N ALA A 257 -11.16 -10.98 -10.96
CA ALA A 257 -12.08 -10.82 -12.07
C ALA A 257 -11.44 -11.26 -13.40
N LEU A 258 -10.17 -10.88 -13.65
CA LEU A 258 -9.43 -11.33 -14.84
C LEU A 258 -9.34 -12.86 -14.93
N GLY A 259 -9.05 -13.51 -13.80
CA GLY A 259 -9.02 -14.98 -13.74
C GLY A 259 -10.38 -15.60 -14.05
N ALA A 260 -11.45 -15.05 -13.51
CA ALA A 260 -12.82 -15.48 -13.80
C ALA A 260 -13.18 -15.29 -15.28
N ILE A 261 -12.84 -14.13 -15.87
CA ILE A 261 -13.02 -13.84 -17.31
C ILE A 261 -12.31 -14.88 -18.18
N GLY A 262 -11.08 -15.28 -17.83
CA GLY A 262 -10.34 -16.29 -18.52
C GLY A 262 -11.11 -17.61 -18.61
N VAL A 263 -11.57 -18.13 -17.47
CA VAL A 263 -12.33 -19.40 -17.38
C VAL A 263 -13.66 -19.32 -18.10
N ILE A 264 -14.40 -18.22 -18.01
CA ILE A 264 -15.68 -18.01 -18.72
C ILE A 264 -15.45 -18.12 -20.22
N ARG A 265 -14.42 -17.46 -20.76
CA ARG A 265 -14.07 -17.50 -22.18
C ARG A 265 -13.60 -18.86 -22.66
N GLU A 266 -12.80 -19.56 -21.86
CA GLU A 266 -12.36 -20.95 -22.16
C GLU A 266 -13.53 -21.94 -22.27
N ARG A 267 -14.63 -21.66 -21.53
CA ARG A 267 -15.88 -22.45 -21.62
C ARG A 267 -16.78 -22.01 -22.77
N GLY A 268 -16.36 -21.03 -23.60
CA GLY A 268 -17.14 -20.51 -24.73
C GLY A 268 -18.31 -19.64 -24.32
N LEU A 269 -18.35 -19.16 -23.07
CA LEU A 269 -19.39 -18.28 -22.55
C LEU A 269 -19.06 -16.81 -22.81
N ARG A 270 -20.09 -15.99 -23.00
CA ARG A 270 -19.97 -14.56 -23.34
C ARG A 270 -20.15 -13.68 -22.10
N ILE A 271 -19.41 -12.59 -22.07
CA ILE A 271 -19.53 -11.55 -21.05
C ILE A 271 -20.05 -10.28 -21.73
N PRO A 272 -21.12 -9.67 -21.22
CA PRO A 272 -21.93 -10.04 -20.05
C PRO A 272 -23.12 -10.98 -20.37
N ASP A 273 -23.37 -11.35 -21.64
CA ASP A 273 -24.60 -12.00 -22.10
C ASP A 273 -24.93 -13.29 -21.33
N ASP A 274 -23.94 -14.16 -21.13
CA ASP A 274 -24.11 -15.42 -20.41
C ASP A 274 -23.79 -15.25 -18.92
N ILE A 275 -22.66 -14.57 -18.59
CA ILE A 275 -22.26 -14.26 -17.21
C ILE A 275 -21.64 -12.86 -17.17
N ALA A 276 -22.21 -11.98 -16.39
CA ALA A 276 -21.63 -10.67 -16.08
C ALA A 276 -20.49 -10.80 -15.06
N VAL A 277 -19.43 -9.98 -15.21
CA VAL A 277 -18.29 -9.96 -14.29
C VAL A 277 -17.99 -8.53 -13.87
N ALA A 278 -17.84 -8.33 -12.57
CA ALA A 278 -17.39 -7.06 -12.01
C ALA A 278 -16.17 -7.27 -11.10
N GLY A 279 -15.30 -6.25 -11.04
CA GLY A 279 -14.08 -6.24 -10.24
C GLY A 279 -14.04 -5.14 -9.19
N TYR A 280 -12.84 -4.82 -8.71
CA TYR A 280 -12.57 -3.77 -7.74
C TYR A 280 -11.14 -3.27 -7.90
N ASN A 281 -10.91 -1.97 -7.84
CA ASN A 281 -9.71 -1.13 -7.84
C ASN A 281 -9.53 -0.26 -9.10
N ASP A 282 -10.19 -0.56 -10.22
CA ASP A 282 -10.09 0.16 -11.51
C ASP A 282 -8.62 0.20 -12.02
N THR A 283 -7.99 -0.94 -12.04
CA THR A 283 -6.62 -1.10 -12.56
C THR A 283 -6.55 -0.86 -14.07
N PRO A 284 -5.37 -0.57 -14.67
CA PRO A 284 -5.22 -0.41 -16.12
C PRO A 284 -5.76 -1.61 -16.92
N ILE A 285 -5.65 -2.83 -16.38
CA ILE A 285 -6.17 -4.03 -17.05
C ILE A 285 -7.70 -4.08 -17.02
N ALA A 286 -8.33 -3.60 -15.95
CA ALA A 286 -9.78 -3.47 -15.89
C ALA A 286 -10.31 -2.54 -16.99
N ARG A 287 -9.61 -1.42 -17.24
CA ARG A 287 -9.94 -0.50 -18.35
C ARG A 287 -9.78 -1.15 -19.71
N ALA A 288 -8.68 -1.88 -19.91
CA ALA A 288 -8.42 -2.56 -21.19
C ALA A 288 -9.45 -3.66 -21.49
N LEU A 289 -10.03 -4.26 -20.47
CA LEU A 289 -11.08 -5.30 -20.59
C LEU A 289 -12.49 -4.75 -20.51
N THR A 290 -12.69 -3.43 -20.49
CA THR A 290 -13.99 -2.78 -20.26
C THR A 290 -14.74 -3.36 -19.04
N LEU A 291 -13.97 -3.66 -17.97
CA LEU A 291 -14.50 -4.27 -16.74
C LEU A 291 -15.22 -3.23 -15.88
N THR A 292 -16.47 -3.48 -15.54
CA THR A 292 -17.20 -2.77 -14.48
C THR A 292 -16.48 -3.03 -13.15
N THR A 293 -16.15 -1.95 -12.42
CA THR A 293 -15.30 -2.04 -11.23
C THR A 293 -15.53 -0.87 -10.29
N VAL A 294 -15.02 -0.97 -9.07
CA VAL A 294 -14.99 0.14 -8.11
C VAL A 294 -13.64 0.83 -8.18
N THR A 295 -13.63 2.12 -8.49
CA THR A 295 -12.39 2.93 -8.56
C THR A 295 -11.93 3.31 -7.16
N THR A 296 -10.65 3.08 -6.86
CA THR A 296 -9.98 3.42 -5.60
C THR A 296 -8.81 4.38 -5.83
N PRO A 297 -8.54 5.35 -4.93
CA PRO A 297 -7.46 6.32 -5.06
C PRO A 297 -6.13 5.75 -4.53
N LEU A 298 -5.60 4.70 -5.17
CA LEU A 298 -4.45 3.91 -4.69
C LEU A 298 -3.20 4.75 -4.38
N HIS A 299 -2.82 5.63 -5.31
CA HIS A 299 -1.66 6.50 -5.14
C HIS A 299 -1.84 7.47 -3.96
N GLU A 300 -3.03 8.08 -3.84
CA GLU A 300 -3.33 8.97 -2.72
C GLU A 300 -3.33 8.24 -1.37
N MET A 301 -3.81 6.99 -1.34
CA MET A 301 -3.70 6.14 -0.14
C MET A 301 -2.25 6.01 0.33
N GLY A 302 -1.32 5.78 -0.61
CA GLY A 302 0.10 5.73 -0.31
C GLY A 302 0.61 7.02 0.31
N LYS A 303 0.25 8.17 -0.27
CA LYS A 303 0.64 9.50 0.24
C LYS A 303 0.07 9.79 1.63
N GLU A 304 -1.21 9.51 1.83
CA GLU A 304 -1.87 9.72 3.12
C GLU A 304 -1.27 8.85 4.22
N SER A 305 -0.88 7.61 3.92
CA SER A 305 -0.24 6.72 4.90
C SER A 305 1.07 7.30 5.45
N VAL A 306 1.88 7.94 4.62
CA VAL A 306 3.12 8.61 5.05
C VAL A 306 2.80 9.86 5.86
N LYS A 307 1.78 10.65 5.50
CA LYS A 307 1.34 11.81 6.29
C LYS A 307 0.89 11.40 7.69
N LEU A 308 0.15 10.30 7.80
CA LEU A 308 -0.26 9.74 9.08
C LEU A 308 0.96 9.27 9.90
N LEU A 309 1.90 8.56 9.25
CA LEU A 309 3.11 8.09 9.91
C LEU A 309 3.99 9.26 10.39
N ASP A 310 4.14 10.34 9.61
CA ASP A 310 4.88 11.53 10.03
C ASP A 310 4.25 12.20 11.27
N LYS A 311 2.90 12.25 11.34
CA LYS A 311 2.20 12.73 12.56
C LYS A 311 2.53 11.86 13.77
N LEU A 312 2.50 10.52 13.64
CA LEU A 312 2.90 9.59 14.72
C LEU A 312 4.36 9.81 15.14
N LEU A 313 5.27 9.97 14.18
CA LEU A 313 6.68 10.28 14.44
C LEU A 313 6.87 11.60 15.19
N ARG A 314 5.98 12.57 15.00
CA ARG A 314 5.93 13.84 15.75
C ARG A 314 5.18 13.73 17.08
N LYS A 315 4.84 12.49 17.51
CA LYS A 315 4.10 12.24 18.77
C LYS A 315 2.69 12.86 18.79
N GLN A 316 2.09 13.05 17.61
CA GLN A 316 0.68 13.40 17.45
C GLN A 316 -0.16 12.11 17.44
N GLN A 317 -1.46 12.24 17.66
CA GLN A 317 -2.42 11.13 17.61
C GLN A 317 -3.37 11.36 16.41
N PRO A 318 -3.00 10.97 15.20
CA PRO A 318 -3.88 11.12 14.05
C PRO A 318 -5.03 10.12 14.11
N GLU A 319 -6.19 10.52 13.60
CA GLU A 319 -7.28 9.61 13.29
C GLU A 319 -6.96 8.85 12.00
N SER A 320 -7.57 7.65 11.87
CA SER A 320 -7.52 6.87 10.63
C SER A 320 -8.19 7.64 9.48
N VAL A 321 -7.70 7.43 8.27
CA VAL A 321 -8.24 8.06 7.06
C VAL A 321 -9.05 7.03 6.28
N LEU A 322 -10.30 7.40 5.98
CA LEU A 322 -11.21 6.66 5.10
C LEU A 322 -11.39 7.47 3.79
N LEU A 323 -10.85 6.94 2.69
CA LEU A 323 -10.95 7.57 1.39
C LEU A 323 -12.18 7.08 0.62
N PRO A 324 -12.84 7.98 -0.13
CA PRO A 324 -14.04 7.61 -0.88
C PRO A 324 -13.70 6.72 -2.07
N VAL A 325 -14.69 5.92 -2.47
CA VAL A 325 -14.67 5.09 -3.68
C VAL A 325 -15.84 5.44 -4.58
N ARG A 326 -15.78 5.02 -5.85
CA ARG A 326 -16.89 5.18 -6.79
C ARG A 326 -17.04 3.97 -7.70
N LEU A 327 -18.24 3.61 -8.03
CA LEU A 327 -18.51 2.61 -9.06
C LEU A 327 -18.20 3.20 -10.45
N THR A 328 -17.52 2.42 -11.28
CA THR A 328 -17.23 2.72 -12.68
C THR A 328 -17.84 1.62 -13.54
N VAL A 329 -19.01 1.90 -14.09
CA VAL A 329 -19.74 0.98 -14.96
C VAL A 329 -19.12 0.95 -16.34
N ARG A 330 -18.96 -0.26 -16.92
CA ARG A 330 -18.49 -0.56 -18.27
C ARG A 330 -19.27 -1.73 -18.85
N ASP A 331 -18.73 -2.37 -19.89
CA ASP A 331 -19.49 -3.33 -20.72
C ASP A 331 -19.60 -4.74 -20.10
N SER A 332 -18.90 -5.04 -19.00
CA SER A 332 -18.82 -6.41 -18.45
C SER A 332 -19.91 -6.77 -17.44
N ALA A 333 -20.65 -5.77 -16.95
CA ALA A 333 -21.75 -6.00 -16.00
C ALA A 333 -22.71 -4.82 -15.95
#